data_2d3cf861116d8aa3eb8e8172dbb35d23
#
_entry.id   2d3cf861116d8aa3eb8e8172dbb35d23
#
_cell.length_a   1.000
_cell.length_b   1.000
_cell.length_c   1.000
_cell.angle_alpha   90.00
_cell.angle_beta   90.00
_cell.angle_gamma   90.00
#
_symmetry.space_group_name_H-M   'P 1'
#
loop_
_entity.id
_entity.type
_entity.pdbx_description
1 polymer ?
#
loop_
_entity_poly.entity_id
_entity_poly.type
_entity_poly.pdbx_seq_one_letter_code
_entity_poly.pdbx_strand_id
1 'polypeptide(L)'
;MTYPMTEKRRAELVRLSASLGADFADLSLLDEALTHPSYANEARGHAAHNERLEFLGDAVLELAISTYLYDAYPRCAEGELTKMRASLVQSETLARLARRLHLGAHLRMGRGEMLGGGAERQNNLENVFEAVIGAVYLDCGWDAARAYVQRQFADELPHLRQEHVAQDYKTMLQEYVQGHDHAPIAYEQVAESGPDHDKRFTMLVRVGTAPLGEGTGRSKKEAEQHAAAAALERLRRGEIYGESTYQS
;
A
#
# COMPACT_ATOMS: atom_id res chain seq x y z
N MET A 1 23.60 27.67 -12.34
CA MET A 1 22.95 28.29 -13.52
C MET A 1 21.96 27.31 -14.05
N THR A 2 20.68 27.59 -13.92
CA THR A 2 19.61 26.77 -14.45
C THR A 2 19.56 26.93 -15.98
N TYR A 3 19.59 25.86 -16.75
CA TYR A 3 19.36 25.93 -18.19
C TYR A 3 17.96 26.50 -18.42
N PRO A 4 17.77 27.52 -19.26
CA PRO A 4 16.47 28.12 -19.48
C PRO A 4 15.55 27.04 -20.07
N MET A 5 14.42 26.81 -19.42
CA MET A 5 13.39 25.90 -19.88
C MET A 5 12.83 26.38 -21.23
N THR A 6 12.83 25.53 -22.23
CA THR A 6 12.26 25.88 -23.53
C THR A 6 10.72 26.01 -23.45
N GLU A 7 10.12 26.87 -24.30
CA GLU A 7 8.66 27.02 -24.33
C GLU A 7 7.92 25.69 -24.58
N LYS A 8 8.49 24.85 -25.43
CA LYS A 8 7.95 23.49 -25.68
C LYS A 8 7.91 22.67 -24.40
N ARG A 9 9.02 22.65 -23.63
CA ARG A 9 9.10 21.89 -22.36
C ARG A 9 8.17 22.49 -21.32
N ARG A 10 8.08 23.80 -21.22
CA ARG A 10 7.15 24.50 -20.34
C ARG A 10 5.70 24.08 -20.62
N ALA A 11 5.28 24.10 -21.88
CA ALA A 11 3.93 23.69 -22.28
C ALA A 11 3.65 22.20 -21.99
N GLU A 12 4.66 21.34 -22.10
CA GLU A 12 4.59 19.94 -21.73
C GLU A 12 4.36 19.79 -20.22
N LEU A 13 5.16 20.45 -19.39
CA LEU A 13 5.07 20.36 -17.93
C LEU A 13 3.76 20.95 -17.40
N VAL A 14 3.22 22.00 -17.99
CA VAL A 14 1.90 22.52 -17.64
C VAL A 14 0.82 21.47 -17.86
N ARG A 15 0.84 20.76 -18.99
CA ARG A 15 -0.13 19.68 -19.23
C ARG A 15 0.06 18.50 -18.27
N LEU A 16 1.30 18.14 -18.00
CA LEU A 16 1.59 17.07 -17.04
C LEU A 16 1.14 17.44 -15.63
N SER A 17 1.46 18.64 -15.14
CA SER A 17 1.02 19.17 -13.83
C SER A 17 -0.50 19.05 -13.69
N ALA A 18 -1.26 19.47 -14.70
CA ALA A 18 -2.71 19.33 -14.70
C ALA A 18 -3.16 17.86 -14.65
N SER A 19 -2.51 16.96 -15.41
CA SER A 19 -2.85 15.53 -15.41
C SER A 19 -2.50 14.82 -14.09
N LEU A 20 -1.46 15.29 -13.40
CA LEU A 20 -1.08 14.84 -12.06
C LEU A 20 -2.07 15.34 -10.98
N GLY A 21 -2.87 16.35 -11.30
CA GLY A 21 -3.73 17.04 -10.34
C GLY A 21 -2.93 17.78 -9.27
N ALA A 22 -1.77 18.32 -9.66
CA ALA A 22 -0.89 19.09 -8.79
C ALA A 22 -0.57 20.42 -9.49
N ASP A 23 -1.05 21.52 -8.92
CA ASP A 23 -0.88 22.86 -9.49
C ASP A 23 0.48 23.45 -9.08
N PHE A 24 1.51 23.17 -9.87
CA PHE A 24 2.85 23.68 -9.63
C PHE A 24 2.95 25.20 -9.89
N ALA A 25 3.34 25.95 -8.88
CA ALA A 25 3.73 27.35 -8.98
C ALA A 25 5.12 27.46 -9.61
N ASP A 26 6.05 26.58 -9.25
CA ASP A 26 7.39 26.48 -9.83
C ASP A 26 7.57 25.20 -10.65
N LEU A 27 7.35 25.29 -11.96
CA LEU A 27 7.57 24.18 -12.89
C LEU A 27 9.03 23.68 -12.96
N SER A 28 9.99 24.43 -12.42
CA SER A 28 11.39 23.99 -12.39
C SER A 28 11.59 22.80 -11.45
N LEU A 29 10.81 22.68 -10.39
CA LEU A 29 10.82 21.51 -9.50
C LEU A 29 10.31 20.26 -10.22
N LEU A 30 9.24 20.39 -11.01
CA LEU A 30 8.74 19.27 -11.81
C LEU A 30 9.74 18.89 -12.92
N ASP A 31 10.40 19.86 -13.56
CA ASP A 31 11.44 19.56 -14.56
C ASP A 31 12.66 18.86 -13.93
N GLU A 32 13.07 19.27 -12.72
CA GLU A 32 14.13 18.60 -11.96
C GLU A 32 13.72 17.15 -11.61
N ALA A 33 12.50 16.93 -11.10
CA ALA A 33 11.98 15.60 -10.80
C ALA A 33 11.99 14.66 -12.03
N LEU A 34 11.77 15.21 -13.21
CA LEU A 34 11.77 14.49 -14.49
C LEU A 34 13.13 14.51 -15.19
N THR A 35 14.22 14.84 -14.50
CA THR A 35 15.58 14.86 -15.07
C THR A 35 16.42 13.78 -14.41
N HIS A 36 16.75 12.73 -15.18
CA HIS A 36 17.61 11.63 -14.73
C HIS A 36 19.10 12.09 -14.65
N PRO A 37 19.90 11.54 -13.71
CA PRO A 37 21.33 11.88 -13.59
C PRO A 37 22.15 11.75 -14.87
N SER A 38 21.81 10.76 -15.73
CA SER A 38 22.51 10.59 -17.01
C SER A 38 22.39 11.79 -17.94
N TYR A 39 21.25 12.49 -17.90
CA TYR A 39 21.09 13.73 -18.66
C TYR A 39 21.98 14.86 -18.12
N ALA A 40 22.00 15.02 -16.80
CA ALA A 40 22.84 16.01 -16.15
C ALA A 40 24.33 15.78 -16.43
N ASN A 41 24.77 14.53 -16.47
CA ASN A 41 26.15 14.14 -16.79
C ASN A 41 26.52 14.49 -18.23
N GLU A 42 25.64 14.23 -19.21
CA GLU A 42 25.85 14.59 -20.61
C GLU A 42 25.83 16.11 -20.82
N ALA A 43 25.00 16.82 -20.03
CA ALA A 43 24.96 18.30 -19.99
C ALA A 43 26.16 18.93 -19.23
N ARG A 44 27.23 18.16 -18.99
CA ARG A 44 28.44 18.57 -18.27
C ARG A 44 28.19 19.06 -16.84
N GLY A 45 27.24 18.44 -16.12
CA GLY A 45 26.97 18.69 -14.72
C GLY A 45 26.24 20.02 -14.42
N HIS A 46 25.66 20.67 -15.41
CA HIS A 46 24.98 21.94 -15.24
C HIS A 46 23.45 21.85 -15.07
N ALA A 47 22.88 20.66 -15.12
CA ALA A 47 21.47 20.44 -14.89
C ALA A 47 21.24 19.83 -13.50
N ALA A 48 20.24 20.34 -12.78
CA ALA A 48 19.71 19.66 -11.60
C ALA A 48 19.05 18.34 -12.03
N HIS A 49 19.11 17.33 -11.17
CA HIS A 49 18.55 16.01 -11.44
C HIS A 49 17.79 15.47 -10.21
N ASN A 50 17.02 14.43 -10.41
CA ASN A 50 15.98 13.98 -9.50
C ASN A 50 16.45 13.31 -8.19
N GLU A 51 17.70 12.88 -8.02
CA GLU A 51 18.14 12.10 -6.85
C GLU A 51 17.85 12.77 -5.50
N ARG A 52 17.96 14.09 -5.39
CA ARG A 52 17.65 14.80 -4.15
C ARG A 52 16.15 14.89 -3.89
N LEU A 53 15.35 15.02 -4.95
CA LEU A 53 13.90 15.02 -4.87
C LEU A 53 13.36 13.60 -4.59
N GLU A 54 13.97 12.57 -5.17
CA GLU A 54 13.73 11.16 -4.87
C GLU A 54 13.93 10.88 -3.38
N PHE A 55 15.10 11.21 -2.83
CA PHE A 55 15.39 11.06 -1.40
C PHE A 55 14.35 11.74 -0.50
N LEU A 56 13.94 12.95 -0.85
CA LEU A 56 12.92 13.68 -0.07
C LEU A 56 11.52 13.07 -0.29
N GLY A 57 11.22 12.70 -1.52
CA GLY A 57 9.93 12.13 -1.91
C GLY A 57 9.65 10.78 -1.28
N ASP A 58 10.66 9.91 -1.15
CA ASP A 58 10.58 8.65 -0.40
C ASP A 58 10.13 8.91 1.05
N ALA A 59 10.79 9.81 1.76
CA ALA A 59 10.41 10.16 3.13
C ALA A 59 8.99 10.73 3.24
N VAL A 60 8.57 11.57 2.28
CA VAL A 60 7.21 12.13 2.22
C VAL A 60 6.19 11.05 1.92
N LEU A 61 6.47 10.15 1.00
CA LEU A 61 5.64 9.00 0.65
C LEU A 61 5.44 8.09 1.87
N GLU A 62 6.53 7.69 2.52
CA GLU A 62 6.47 6.85 3.72
C GLU A 62 5.64 7.50 4.83
N LEU A 63 5.83 8.80 5.08
CA LEU A 63 5.04 9.53 6.07
C LEU A 63 3.56 9.60 5.70
N ALA A 64 3.23 9.88 4.44
CA ALA A 64 1.85 9.97 3.97
C ALA A 64 1.10 8.64 4.09
N ILE A 65 1.74 7.54 3.67
CA ILE A 65 1.18 6.18 3.80
C ILE A 65 1.08 5.77 5.27
N SER A 66 2.12 6.03 6.09
CA SER A 66 2.09 5.73 7.54
C SER A 66 0.96 6.46 8.26
N THR A 67 0.76 7.74 7.96
CA THR A 67 -0.34 8.53 8.52
C THR A 67 -1.69 7.94 8.12
N TYR A 68 -1.87 7.59 6.85
CA TYR A 68 -3.09 6.94 6.39
C TYR A 68 -3.37 5.62 7.13
N LEU A 69 -2.35 4.75 7.22
CA LEU A 69 -2.48 3.44 7.88
C LEU A 69 -2.79 3.59 9.36
N TYR A 70 -2.14 4.52 10.05
CA TYR A 70 -2.37 4.81 11.47
C TYR A 70 -3.83 5.22 11.73
N ASP A 71 -4.38 6.11 10.90
CA ASP A 71 -5.75 6.57 11.03
C ASP A 71 -6.78 5.52 10.62
N ALA A 72 -6.51 4.77 9.54
CA ALA A 72 -7.43 3.79 8.97
C ALA A 72 -7.50 2.47 9.77
N TYR A 73 -6.41 2.12 10.50
CA TYR A 73 -6.26 0.84 11.21
C TYR A 73 -5.85 1.03 12.68
N PRO A 74 -6.69 1.67 13.52
CA PRO A 74 -6.35 2.06 14.90
C PRO A 74 -6.12 0.88 15.86
N ARG A 75 -6.47 -0.35 15.44
CA ARG A 75 -6.31 -1.57 16.25
C ARG A 75 -5.12 -2.43 15.82
N CYS A 76 -4.46 -2.09 14.72
CA CYS A 76 -3.33 -2.85 14.23
C CYS A 76 -2.08 -2.61 15.08
N ALA A 77 -1.34 -3.67 15.36
CA ALA A 77 -0.05 -3.56 15.97
C ALA A 77 0.98 -2.91 15.02
N GLU A 78 2.02 -2.30 15.58
CA GLU A 78 3.08 -1.64 14.81
C GLU A 78 3.66 -2.54 13.70
N GLY A 79 3.96 -3.81 14.01
CA GLY A 79 4.50 -4.75 13.03
C GLY A 79 3.57 -5.06 11.86
N GLU A 80 2.26 -4.95 12.04
CA GLU A 80 1.27 -5.10 10.96
C GLU A 80 1.24 -3.86 10.08
N LEU A 81 1.20 -2.66 10.69
CA LEU A 81 1.27 -1.39 9.97
C LEU A 81 2.55 -1.28 9.13
N THR A 82 3.68 -1.75 9.67
CA THR A 82 4.97 -1.80 8.96
C THR A 82 4.93 -2.73 7.75
N LYS A 83 4.31 -3.92 7.87
CA LYS A 83 4.14 -4.83 6.73
C LYS A 83 3.20 -4.27 5.66
N MET A 84 2.11 -3.64 6.08
CA MET A 84 1.17 -2.99 5.17
C MET A 84 1.84 -1.85 4.39
N ARG A 85 2.61 -1.00 5.08
CA ARG A 85 3.37 0.05 4.42
C ARG A 85 4.35 -0.54 3.41
N ALA A 86 5.18 -1.50 3.81
CA ALA A 86 6.15 -2.12 2.91
C ALA A 86 5.52 -2.75 1.66
N SER A 87 4.31 -3.32 1.75
CA SER A 87 3.60 -3.85 0.59
C SER A 87 3.10 -2.78 -0.38
N LEU A 88 2.77 -1.59 0.13
CA LEU A 88 2.34 -0.47 -0.69
C LEU A 88 3.51 0.23 -1.40
N VAL A 89 4.60 0.50 -0.66
CA VAL A 89 5.73 1.30 -1.18
C VAL A 89 6.82 0.46 -1.84
N GLN A 90 6.54 -0.80 -2.17
CA GLN A 90 7.50 -1.63 -2.90
C GLN A 90 7.73 -1.14 -4.34
N SER A 91 8.95 -1.30 -4.84
CA SER A 91 9.41 -0.84 -6.15
C SER A 91 8.46 -1.19 -7.31
N GLU A 92 7.89 -2.39 -7.33
CA GLU A 92 6.94 -2.83 -8.36
C GLU A 92 5.66 -1.97 -8.35
N THR A 93 5.13 -1.65 -7.18
CA THR A 93 3.94 -0.78 -7.04
C THR A 93 4.24 0.63 -7.53
N LEU A 94 5.35 1.23 -7.08
CA LEU A 94 5.73 2.59 -7.46
C LEU A 94 5.97 2.71 -8.96
N ALA A 95 6.69 1.75 -9.55
CA ALA A 95 6.90 1.71 -11.00
C ALA A 95 5.58 1.55 -11.79
N ARG A 96 4.62 0.76 -11.28
CA ARG A 96 3.30 0.62 -11.88
C ARG A 96 2.50 1.93 -11.84
N LEU A 97 2.56 2.65 -10.71
CA LEU A 97 1.95 3.98 -10.57
C LEU A 97 2.59 4.99 -11.52
N ALA A 98 3.92 4.99 -11.64
CA ALA A 98 4.65 5.82 -12.59
C ALA A 98 4.24 5.56 -14.05
N ARG A 99 4.05 4.28 -14.43
CA ARG A 99 3.54 3.91 -15.78
C ARG A 99 2.12 4.40 -16.00
N ARG A 100 1.24 4.26 -15.01
CA ARG A 100 -0.15 4.77 -15.08
C ARG A 100 -0.18 6.28 -15.33
N LEU A 101 0.78 7.01 -14.77
CA LEU A 101 0.94 8.46 -14.96
C LEU A 101 1.79 8.82 -16.18
N HIS A 102 2.25 7.85 -16.96
CA HIS A 102 3.13 8.03 -18.12
C HIS A 102 4.42 8.81 -17.83
N LEU A 103 4.95 8.78 -16.60
CA LEU A 103 6.10 9.58 -16.19
C LEU A 103 7.35 9.27 -17.03
N GLY A 104 7.56 8.00 -17.42
CA GLY A 104 8.68 7.60 -18.27
C GLY A 104 8.79 8.37 -19.58
N ALA A 105 7.64 8.70 -20.20
CA ALA A 105 7.60 9.46 -21.45
C ALA A 105 8.06 10.93 -21.30
N HIS A 106 8.06 11.44 -20.07
CA HIS A 106 8.45 12.82 -19.75
C HIS A 106 9.87 12.93 -19.21
N LEU A 107 10.55 11.78 -18.95
CA LEU A 107 11.91 11.76 -18.42
C LEU A 107 12.91 12.32 -19.42
N ARG A 108 13.77 13.21 -18.94
CA ARG A 108 14.96 13.68 -19.64
C ARG A 108 16.11 12.75 -19.26
N MET A 109 16.65 12.04 -20.22
CA MET A 109 17.72 11.06 -20.05
C MET A 109 18.87 11.32 -21.00
N GLY A 110 20.07 10.90 -20.63
CA GLY A 110 21.19 10.82 -21.53
C GLY A 110 20.91 9.82 -22.67
N ARG A 111 21.57 10.02 -23.82
CA ARG A 111 21.30 9.23 -25.02
C ARG A 111 21.49 7.72 -24.81
N GLY A 112 22.53 7.34 -24.05
CA GLY A 112 22.82 5.93 -23.74
C GLY A 112 21.70 5.29 -22.92
N GLU A 113 21.25 5.97 -21.87
CA GLU A 113 20.17 5.50 -21.00
C GLU A 113 18.83 5.40 -21.74
N MET A 114 18.53 6.39 -22.58
CA MET A 114 17.31 6.40 -23.40
C MET A 114 17.28 5.23 -24.40
N LEU A 115 18.40 5.00 -25.12
CA LEU A 115 18.51 3.88 -26.07
C LEU A 115 18.47 2.52 -25.38
N GLY A 116 18.93 2.44 -24.13
CA GLY A 116 18.87 1.24 -23.28
C GLY A 116 17.50 0.95 -22.67
N GLY A 117 16.45 1.67 -23.07
CA GLY A 117 15.08 1.47 -22.55
C GLY A 117 14.89 2.04 -21.13
N GLY A 118 15.69 3.02 -20.72
CA GLY A 118 15.68 3.60 -19.38
C GLY A 118 14.32 4.15 -18.97
N ALA A 119 13.54 4.69 -19.91
CA ALA A 119 12.21 5.24 -19.64
C ALA A 119 11.20 4.23 -19.08
N GLU A 120 11.39 2.92 -19.34
CA GLU A 120 10.52 1.84 -18.87
C GLU A 120 11.18 0.99 -17.76
N ARG A 121 12.42 1.30 -17.41
CA ARG A 121 13.17 0.57 -16.38
C ARG A 121 12.55 0.82 -15.01
N GLN A 122 12.30 -0.26 -14.27
CA GLN A 122 11.59 -0.23 -12.99
C GLN A 122 12.18 0.80 -12.01
N ASN A 123 13.49 0.76 -11.78
CA ASN A 123 14.13 1.69 -10.83
C ASN A 123 13.98 3.15 -11.25
N ASN A 124 14.09 3.46 -12.57
CA ASN A 124 13.92 4.83 -13.03
C ASN A 124 12.47 5.33 -12.89
N LEU A 125 11.50 4.42 -13.03
CA LEU A 125 10.09 4.72 -12.82
C LEU A 125 9.75 4.92 -11.34
N GLU A 126 10.29 4.09 -10.45
CA GLU A 126 10.22 4.27 -9.00
C GLU A 126 10.80 5.63 -8.61
N ASN A 127 12.07 5.88 -8.97
CA ASN A 127 12.78 7.11 -8.60
C ASN A 127 12.07 8.38 -9.09
N VAL A 128 11.54 8.37 -10.32
CA VAL A 128 10.79 9.53 -10.84
C VAL A 128 9.45 9.73 -10.12
N PHE A 129 8.79 8.65 -9.72
CA PHE A 129 7.53 8.76 -8.97
C PHE A 129 7.77 9.42 -7.60
N GLU A 130 8.79 8.98 -6.88
CA GLU A 130 9.21 9.59 -5.61
C GLU A 130 9.66 11.03 -5.81
N ALA A 131 10.49 11.30 -6.82
CA ALA A 131 10.93 12.66 -7.11
C ALA A 131 9.78 13.62 -7.40
N VAL A 132 8.73 13.17 -8.09
CA VAL A 132 7.50 13.98 -8.30
C VAL A 132 6.80 14.25 -6.99
N ILE A 133 6.72 13.29 -6.05
CA ILE A 133 6.17 13.52 -4.71
C ILE A 133 7.00 14.57 -3.97
N GLY A 134 8.33 14.47 -4.02
CA GLY A 134 9.24 15.45 -3.44
C GLY A 134 9.04 16.86 -4.02
N ALA A 135 8.86 16.96 -5.33
CA ALA A 135 8.57 18.22 -6.01
C ALA A 135 7.22 18.82 -5.58
N VAL A 136 6.14 18.00 -5.50
CA VAL A 136 4.83 18.45 -4.99
C VAL A 136 4.95 18.94 -3.55
N TYR A 137 5.70 18.24 -2.71
CA TYR A 137 5.92 18.66 -1.33
C TYR A 137 6.63 20.00 -1.22
N LEU A 138 7.68 20.23 -1.99
CA LEU A 138 8.43 21.49 -1.94
C LEU A 138 7.64 22.67 -2.48
N ASP A 139 6.84 22.46 -3.51
CA ASP A 139 6.06 23.53 -4.16
C ASP A 139 4.74 23.82 -3.45
N CYS A 140 4.00 22.77 -3.07
CA CYS A 140 2.62 22.88 -2.59
C CYS A 140 2.45 22.54 -1.09
N GLY A 141 3.53 22.07 -0.42
CA GLY A 141 3.50 21.73 1.00
C GLY A 141 2.92 20.36 1.33
N TRP A 142 2.91 20.04 2.64
CA TRP A 142 2.54 18.71 3.16
C TRP A 142 1.12 18.26 2.79
N ASP A 143 0.12 19.12 2.99
CA ASP A 143 -1.28 18.73 2.78
C ASP A 143 -1.56 18.37 1.32
N ALA A 144 -0.96 19.11 0.38
CA ALA A 144 -1.04 18.82 -1.04
C ALA A 144 -0.32 17.52 -1.41
N ALA A 145 0.88 17.29 -0.87
CA ALA A 145 1.64 16.06 -1.10
C ALA A 145 0.92 14.85 -0.53
N ARG A 146 0.38 14.93 0.69
CA ARG A 146 -0.43 13.88 1.31
C ARG A 146 -1.66 13.55 0.46
N ALA A 147 -2.41 14.57 0.03
CA ALA A 147 -3.60 14.37 -0.82
C ALA A 147 -3.23 13.78 -2.19
N TYR A 148 -2.08 14.18 -2.75
CA TYR A 148 -1.54 13.60 -3.99
C TYR A 148 -1.24 12.12 -3.81
N VAL A 149 -0.48 11.72 -2.78
CA VAL A 149 -0.16 10.32 -2.49
C VAL A 149 -1.44 9.50 -2.30
N GLN A 150 -2.37 9.93 -1.46
CA GLN A 150 -3.63 9.21 -1.21
C GLN A 150 -4.44 9.00 -2.49
N ARG A 151 -4.48 9.99 -3.37
CA ARG A 151 -5.15 9.88 -4.69
C ARG A 151 -4.46 8.86 -5.60
N GLN A 152 -3.12 8.85 -5.63
CA GLN A 152 -2.38 7.89 -6.47
C GLN A 152 -2.56 6.44 -5.98
N PHE A 153 -2.71 6.23 -4.69
CA PHE A 153 -2.90 4.91 -4.08
C PHE A 153 -4.38 4.53 -3.88
N ALA A 154 -5.33 5.31 -4.42
CA ALA A 154 -6.76 5.09 -4.20
C ALA A 154 -7.25 3.68 -4.57
N ASP A 155 -6.65 3.05 -5.59
CA ASP A 155 -6.98 1.69 -6.00
C ASP A 155 -6.30 0.62 -5.15
N GLU A 156 -5.14 0.92 -4.55
CA GLU A 156 -4.35 -0.01 -3.74
C GLU A 156 -4.90 -0.15 -2.31
N LEU A 157 -5.31 0.97 -1.72
CA LEU A 157 -5.74 1.05 -0.33
C LEU A 157 -6.98 0.18 0.01
N PRO A 158 -8.00 0.03 -0.84
CA PRO A 158 -9.12 -0.86 -0.58
C PRO A 158 -8.75 -2.34 -0.53
N HIS A 159 -7.75 -2.78 -1.31
CA HIS A 159 -7.28 -4.17 -1.30
C HIS A 159 -6.64 -4.54 0.03
N LEU A 160 -5.82 -3.66 0.61
CA LEU A 160 -5.29 -3.84 1.96
C LEU A 160 -6.41 -3.99 3.00
N ARG A 161 -7.47 -3.21 2.87
CA ARG A 161 -8.60 -3.25 3.78
C ARG A 161 -9.33 -4.59 3.73
N GLN A 162 -9.51 -5.14 2.54
CA GLN A 162 -10.11 -6.46 2.36
C GLN A 162 -9.24 -7.58 2.93
N GLU A 163 -7.95 -7.56 2.65
CA GLU A 163 -6.99 -8.53 3.18
C GLU A 163 -6.89 -8.45 4.70
N HIS A 164 -6.90 -7.23 5.25
CA HIS A 164 -6.77 -7.04 6.69
C HIS A 164 -8.05 -7.38 7.45
N VAL A 165 -9.22 -7.02 6.95
CA VAL A 165 -10.52 -7.45 7.53
C VAL A 165 -10.62 -8.97 7.52
N ALA A 166 -10.13 -9.63 6.47
CA ALA A 166 -10.05 -11.09 6.44
C ALA A 166 -9.04 -11.67 7.46
N GLN A 167 -8.07 -10.88 7.94
CA GLN A 167 -7.07 -11.31 8.93
C GLN A 167 -7.42 -10.96 10.39
N ASP A 168 -8.47 -10.18 10.63
CA ASP A 168 -8.80 -9.68 11.98
C ASP A 168 -9.97 -10.39 12.68
N TYR A 169 -10.62 -11.33 12.01
CA TYR A 169 -11.76 -12.05 12.60
C TYR A 169 -11.42 -12.78 13.89
N LYS A 170 -10.18 -13.27 14.03
CA LYS A 170 -9.74 -13.94 15.27
C LYS A 170 -9.71 -12.96 16.44
N THR A 171 -9.17 -11.76 16.25
CA THR A 171 -9.14 -10.71 17.26
C THR A 171 -10.55 -10.23 17.59
N MET A 172 -11.39 -10.01 16.58
CA MET A 172 -12.78 -9.61 16.79
C MET A 172 -13.58 -10.68 17.56
N LEU A 173 -13.36 -11.97 17.27
CA LEU A 173 -13.98 -13.07 18.01
C LEU A 173 -13.51 -13.10 19.46
N GLN A 174 -12.21 -12.90 19.68
CA GLN A 174 -11.63 -12.89 21.01
C GLN A 174 -12.17 -11.71 21.84
N GLU A 175 -12.24 -10.51 21.29
CA GLU A 175 -12.82 -9.33 21.93
C GLU A 175 -14.31 -9.57 22.27
N TYR A 176 -15.06 -10.14 21.33
CA TYR A 176 -16.48 -10.43 21.53
C TYR A 176 -16.69 -11.40 22.70
N VAL A 177 -15.95 -12.52 22.70
CA VAL A 177 -16.07 -13.56 23.74
C VAL A 177 -15.59 -13.03 25.09
N GLN A 178 -14.48 -12.30 25.14
CA GLN A 178 -14.00 -11.68 26.37
C GLN A 178 -14.95 -10.63 26.95
N GLY A 179 -15.67 -9.92 26.09
CA GLY A 179 -16.67 -8.94 26.52
C GLY A 179 -17.97 -9.56 27.08
N HIS A 180 -18.23 -10.85 26.84
CA HIS A 180 -19.50 -11.49 27.20
C HIS A 180 -19.33 -12.65 28.18
N ASP A 181 -18.36 -13.54 28.02
CA ASP A 181 -18.34 -14.82 28.74
C ASP A 181 -16.95 -15.31 29.22
N HIS A 182 -15.87 -14.65 28.82
CA HIS A 182 -14.48 -15.04 29.13
C HIS A 182 -14.12 -16.50 28.83
N ALA A 183 -14.90 -17.18 27.97
CA ALA A 183 -14.65 -18.58 27.63
C ALA A 183 -13.36 -18.73 26.79
N PRO A 184 -12.60 -19.82 26.93
CA PRO A 184 -11.41 -20.05 26.11
C PRO A 184 -11.79 -20.30 24.66
N ILE A 185 -11.02 -19.72 23.72
CA ILE A 185 -11.15 -19.94 22.27
C ILE A 185 -10.06 -20.91 21.84
N ALA A 186 -10.44 -21.97 21.15
CA ALA A 186 -9.51 -22.95 20.59
C ALA A 186 -9.79 -23.17 19.09
N TYR A 187 -8.73 -23.37 18.33
CA TYR A 187 -8.80 -23.68 16.89
C TYR A 187 -8.26 -25.10 16.67
N GLU A 188 -9.04 -25.94 16.02
CA GLU A 188 -8.71 -27.33 15.75
C GLU A 188 -8.69 -27.58 14.25
N GLN A 189 -7.66 -28.26 13.73
CA GLN A 189 -7.66 -28.72 12.35
C GLN A 189 -8.55 -29.95 12.24
N VAL A 190 -9.64 -29.83 11.47
CA VAL A 190 -10.61 -30.95 11.30
C VAL A 190 -10.43 -31.67 9.98
N ALA A 191 -9.84 -31.02 8.96
CA ALA A 191 -9.55 -31.67 7.69
C ALA A 191 -8.35 -31.04 6.97
N GLU A 192 -7.74 -31.83 6.09
CA GLU A 192 -6.74 -31.40 5.11
C GLU A 192 -7.03 -32.12 3.81
N SER A 193 -7.08 -31.38 2.69
CA SER A 193 -7.42 -31.91 1.37
C SER A 193 -6.62 -31.24 0.26
N GLY A 194 -6.60 -31.88 -0.91
CA GLY A 194 -5.89 -31.37 -2.11
C GLY A 194 -4.45 -31.88 -2.25
N PRO A 195 -3.87 -31.74 -3.47
CA PRO A 195 -2.50 -32.11 -3.75
C PRO A 195 -1.52 -31.11 -3.08
N ASP A 196 -0.23 -31.49 -2.97
CA ASP A 196 0.79 -30.68 -2.26
C ASP A 196 0.91 -29.23 -2.75
N HIS A 197 0.62 -28.96 -4.00
CA HIS A 197 0.69 -27.62 -4.60
C HIS A 197 -0.61 -26.79 -4.48
N ASP A 198 -1.71 -27.42 -4.02
CA ASP A 198 -3.00 -26.73 -3.73
C ASP A 198 -3.69 -27.37 -2.50
N LYS A 199 -2.94 -27.48 -1.41
CA LYS A 199 -3.47 -27.96 -0.12
C LYS A 199 -4.50 -26.99 0.42
N ARG A 200 -5.57 -27.57 0.99
CA ARG A 200 -6.59 -26.83 1.72
C ARG A 200 -6.73 -27.37 3.11
N PHE A 201 -6.76 -26.47 4.08
CA PHE A 201 -6.92 -26.77 5.50
C PHE A 201 -8.32 -26.37 5.92
N THR A 202 -8.98 -27.21 6.70
CA THR A 202 -10.24 -26.86 7.35
C THR A 202 -10.01 -26.76 8.86
N MET A 203 -10.36 -25.61 9.43
CA MET A 203 -10.23 -25.31 10.85
C MET A 203 -11.61 -25.13 11.46
N LEU A 204 -11.79 -25.66 12.66
CA LEU A 204 -12.96 -25.45 13.51
C LEU A 204 -12.58 -24.54 14.67
N VAL A 205 -13.37 -23.50 14.94
CA VAL A 205 -13.21 -22.70 16.16
C VAL A 205 -14.23 -23.15 17.20
N ARG A 206 -13.74 -23.33 18.44
CA ARG A 206 -14.55 -23.59 19.63
C ARG A 206 -14.47 -22.42 20.59
N VAL A 207 -15.59 -22.17 21.25
CA VAL A 207 -15.66 -21.25 22.40
C VAL A 207 -16.13 -22.06 23.60
N GLY A 208 -15.27 -22.20 24.61
CA GLY A 208 -15.45 -23.25 25.63
C GLY A 208 -15.42 -24.64 24.99
N THR A 209 -16.50 -25.41 25.17
CA THR A 209 -16.65 -26.73 24.56
C THR A 209 -17.49 -26.73 23.28
N ALA A 210 -18.17 -25.63 22.97
CA ALA A 210 -19.10 -25.54 21.84
C ALA A 210 -18.39 -25.22 20.52
N PRO A 211 -18.63 -25.99 19.44
CA PRO A 211 -18.17 -25.67 18.10
C PRO A 211 -18.98 -24.47 17.56
N LEU A 212 -18.31 -23.40 17.18
CA LEU A 212 -18.99 -22.16 16.81
C LEU A 212 -18.87 -21.79 15.33
N GLY A 213 -17.72 -22.09 14.69
CA GLY A 213 -17.53 -21.80 13.28
C GLY A 213 -16.51 -22.70 12.61
N GLU A 214 -16.64 -22.92 11.32
CA GLU A 214 -15.72 -23.69 10.49
C GLU A 214 -15.27 -22.84 9.31
N GLY A 215 -13.99 -22.96 8.92
CA GLY A 215 -13.43 -22.23 7.81
C GLY A 215 -12.37 -23.02 7.08
N THR A 216 -12.30 -22.84 5.76
CA THR A 216 -11.32 -23.49 4.88
C THR A 216 -10.43 -22.44 4.22
N GLY A 217 -9.13 -22.73 4.10
CA GLY A 217 -8.15 -21.83 3.49
C GLY A 217 -6.96 -22.58 2.90
N ARG A 218 -6.12 -21.88 2.14
CA ARG A 218 -4.87 -22.40 1.58
C ARG A 218 -3.73 -22.51 2.62
N SER A 219 -3.92 -21.89 3.76
CA SER A 219 -3.05 -22.02 4.93
C SER A 219 -3.89 -22.22 6.17
N LYS A 220 -3.31 -22.79 7.24
CA LYS A 220 -3.99 -22.94 8.55
C LYS A 220 -4.45 -21.58 9.07
N LYS A 221 -3.59 -20.53 8.94
CA LYS A 221 -3.91 -19.18 9.36
C LYS A 221 -5.13 -18.59 8.64
N GLU A 222 -5.23 -18.78 7.33
CA GLU A 222 -6.39 -18.35 6.54
C GLU A 222 -7.65 -19.11 6.94
N ALA A 223 -7.56 -20.43 7.11
CA ALA A 223 -8.69 -21.26 7.54
C ALA A 223 -9.19 -20.89 8.95
N GLU A 224 -8.28 -20.56 9.89
CA GLU A 224 -8.62 -20.04 11.22
C GLU A 224 -9.37 -18.71 11.15
N GLN A 225 -8.97 -17.80 10.26
CA GLN A 225 -9.66 -16.53 10.07
C GLN A 225 -11.08 -16.74 9.51
N HIS A 226 -11.25 -17.63 8.55
CA HIS A 226 -12.57 -17.97 8.02
C HIS A 226 -13.46 -18.65 9.07
N ALA A 227 -12.88 -19.50 9.91
CA ALA A 227 -13.61 -20.11 11.03
C ALA A 227 -14.07 -19.04 12.04
N ALA A 228 -13.20 -18.08 12.38
CA ALA A 228 -13.55 -16.96 13.26
C ALA A 228 -14.64 -16.06 12.65
N ALA A 229 -14.59 -15.80 11.35
CA ALA A 229 -15.62 -15.04 10.63
C ALA A 229 -16.99 -15.72 10.71
N ALA A 230 -17.04 -17.02 10.43
CA ALA A 230 -18.26 -17.83 10.53
C ALA A 230 -18.83 -17.82 11.96
N ALA A 231 -17.96 -17.93 12.96
CA ALA A 231 -18.35 -17.87 14.37
C ALA A 231 -18.97 -16.50 14.74
N LEU A 232 -18.34 -15.39 14.32
CA LEU A 232 -18.86 -14.04 14.55
C LEU A 232 -20.22 -13.81 13.91
N GLU A 233 -20.43 -14.35 12.69
CA GLU A 233 -21.71 -14.23 12.00
C GLU A 233 -22.82 -14.95 12.76
N ARG A 234 -22.57 -16.15 13.29
CA ARG A 234 -23.51 -16.90 14.13
C ARG A 234 -23.84 -16.16 15.44
N LEU A 235 -22.81 -15.60 16.10
CA LEU A 235 -23.00 -14.81 17.31
C LEU A 235 -23.86 -13.56 17.05
N ARG A 236 -23.66 -12.88 15.91
CA ARG A 236 -24.49 -11.72 15.52
C ARG A 236 -25.93 -12.06 15.22
N ARG A 237 -26.19 -13.30 14.77
CA ARG A 237 -27.55 -13.82 14.54
C ARG A 237 -28.24 -14.26 15.85
N GLY A 238 -27.58 -14.16 16.99
CA GLY A 238 -28.12 -14.56 18.28
C GLY A 238 -28.06 -16.06 18.53
N GLU A 239 -27.28 -16.80 17.74
CA GLU A 239 -26.96 -18.20 18.02
C GLU A 239 -25.97 -18.25 19.19
N ILE A 240 -26.50 -18.29 20.42
CA ILE A 240 -25.71 -18.36 21.64
C ILE A 240 -25.09 -19.76 21.69
N TYR A 241 -23.76 -19.83 21.93
CA TYR A 241 -23.11 -21.10 22.23
C TYR A 241 -23.61 -21.60 23.58
N GLY A 242 -24.47 -22.60 23.50
CA GLY A 242 -24.83 -23.50 24.56
C GLY A 242 -25.16 -22.91 25.93
N GLU A 243 -26.41 -22.75 26.25
CA GLU A 243 -26.88 -23.06 27.59
C GLU A 243 -26.56 -24.53 27.90
N SER A 244 -25.33 -24.79 28.36
CA SER A 244 -25.01 -26.09 28.98
C SER A 244 -25.19 -25.92 30.48
N THR A 245 -26.42 -26.18 30.94
CA THR A 245 -26.74 -26.85 32.21
C THR A 245 -25.68 -26.72 33.31
N TYR A 246 -25.72 -25.65 34.07
CA TYR A 246 -25.47 -25.79 35.49
C TYR A 246 -26.82 -26.08 36.16
N GLN A 247 -27.21 -27.36 36.17
CA GLN A 247 -28.14 -27.94 37.15
C GLN A 247 -27.35 -28.86 38.04
N SER A 248 -27.38 -28.49 39.32
CA SER A 248 -27.08 -29.26 40.54
C SER A 248 -25.65 -29.39 40.94
#